data_0c230cf58109ac76119eda0b615d450b
#
_entry.id   0c230cf58109ac76119eda0b615d450b
#
_cell.length_a   1.000
_cell.length_b   1.000
_cell.length_c   1.000
_cell.angle_alpha   90.00
_cell.angle_beta   90.00
_cell.angle_gamma   90.00
#
_symmetry.space_group_name_H-M   'P 1'
#
loop_
_entity.id
_entity.type
_entity.pdbx_description
1 polymer ?
#
loop_
_entity_poly.entity_id
_entity_poly.type
_entity_poly.pdbx_seq_one_letter_code
_entity_poly.pdbx_strand_id
1 'polypeptide(L)'
;MKIKEKISIIVKEQRRADDYSLGIDFMHSFGLKCDCVGWAYINLDSEDKLELVKQMCAEAKRQKLNLRCSYTKEISDIDSDWYMINPSFDLNYEFVDYDEVTQTNTIKGYKIPRGIDIVSVGSGIAVSEKVMNICEEEKFTGIDFAWVKDTGIYKAVPYFWMFSEEVISNPSTGGQWLNHDSLGTRRKNEPYCRQADENGGNLTLLNEIFYSIEFASCPIMIDKEQTPETDFSVVSIDGGWNGLIVRKAVADKLLECDVIKKKELVPVLYYEKIKHNLLITKYKPKKFLNQNQICKLEEEYQKFLKKKKPEYVPTEKATLALLRKVKREDKDRFEKALKKSIIQTLGGTKFAAIAPYYAITNGGQLSDEVIFYRYEELSDMTNEFLAELKKEETILEEFPQLDKSIVIGGTANGDTIILLTNGKVMRYDHEDPTLSQEWNTVFDFFYDNLEM
;
A
#
# COMPACT_ATOMS: atom_id res chain seq x y z
N MET A 1 0.35 12.03 -20.28
CA MET A 1 -0.78 11.36 -19.63
C MET A 1 -0.81 9.92 -20.10
N LYS A 2 -0.74 8.96 -19.16
CA LYS A 2 -0.98 7.55 -19.42
C LYS A 2 -2.27 7.15 -18.72
N ILE A 3 -3.13 6.44 -19.43
CA ILE A 3 -4.36 5.88 -18.88
C ILE A 3 -4.17 4.37 -18.84
N LYS A 4 -4.40 3.78 -17.67
CA LYS A 4 -4.50 2.34 -17.49
C LYS A 4 -5.92 2.02 -17.08
N GLU A 5 -6.54 1.11 -17.79
CA GLU A 5 -7.86 0.59 -17.45
C GLU A 5 -7.75 -0.90 -17.20
N LYS A 6 -8.32 -1.34 -16.11
CA LYS A 6 -8.34 -2.74 -15.69
C LYS A 6 -9.76 -3.13 -15.29
N ILE A 7 -10.16 -4.30 -15.69
CA ILE A 7 -11.37 -4.92 -15.15
C ILE A 7 -11.02 -6.20 -14.41
N SER A 8 -11.74 -6.44 -13.34
CA SER A 8 -11.76 -7.74 -12.68
C SER A 8 -13.13 -8.37 -12.89
N ILE A 9 -13.14 -9.62 -13.32
CA ILE A 9 -14.36 -10.34 -13.70
C ILE A 9 -14.43 -11.63 -12.89
N ILE A 10 -15.63 -11.94 -12.39
CA ILE A 10 -15.94 -13.22 -11.76
C ILE A 10 -17.28 -13.74 -12.25
N VAL A 11 -17.41 -15.06 -12.37
CA VAL A 11 -18.70 -15.73 -12.58
C VAL A 11 -19.36 -15.95 -11.24
N LYS A 12 -20.53 -15.34 -11.02
CA LYS A 12 -21.33 -15.58 -9.82
C LYS A 12 -22.25 -16.77 -10.03
N GLU A 13 -22.00 -17.88 -9.36
CA GLU A 13 -22.96 -18.96 -9.25
C GLU A 13 -24.05 -18.64 -8.22
N GLN A 14 -25.31 -18.83 -8.64
CA GLN A 14 -26.45 -18.59 -7.75
C GLN A 14 -26.73 -19.74 -6.76
N ARG A 15 -26.06 -20.89 -6.87
CA ARG A 15 -26.51 -22.12 -6.20
C ARG A 15 -25.61 -22.71 -5.12
N ARG A 16 -24.31 -22.40 -5.07
CA ARG A 16 -23.40 -22.86 -3.99
C ARG A 16 -22.34 -21.80 -3.75
N ALA A 17 -22.25 -21.33 -2.53
CA ALA A 17 -21.34 -20.24 -2.15
C ALA A 17 -19.84 -20.62 -2.20
N ASP A 18 -19.52 -21.92 -2.38
CA ASP A 18 -18.15 -22.42 -2.21
C ASP A 18 -17.63 -23.21 -3.43
N ASP A 19 -18.36 -23.25 -4.56
CA ASP A 19 -17.91 -23.95 -5.76
C ASP A 19 -17.60 -22.97 -6.88
N TYR A 20 -16.33 -22.62 -7.02
CA TYR A 20 -15.82 -21.70 -8.03
C TYR A 20 -15.40 -22.39 -9.34
N SER A 21 -15.51 -23.73 -9.44
CA SER A 21 -15.00 -24.52 -10.57
C SER A 21 -15.56 -24.08 -11.92
N LEU A 22 -16.88 -23.83 -12.00
CA LEU A 22 -17.52 -23.39 -13.24
C LEU A 22 -17.01 -22.02 -13.70
N GLY A 23 -16.77 -21.12 -12.75
CA GLY A 23 -16.20 -19.80 -13.03
C GLY A 23 -14.77 -19.90 -13.53
N ILE A 24 -13.96 -20.71 -12.89
CA ILE A 24 -12.56 -20.98 -13.27
C ILE A 24 -12.51 -21.59 -14.68
N ASP A 25 -13.32 -22.62 -14.94
CA ASP A 25 -13.38 -23.26 -16.26
C ASP A 25 -13.84 -22.29 -17.36
N PHE A 26 -14.82 -21.43 -17.05
CA PHE A 26 -15.25 -20.38 -17.97
C PHE A 26 -14.10 -19.42 -18.30
N MET A 27 -13.38 -18.91 -17.30
CA MET A 27 -12.23 -18.01 -17.53
C MET A 27 -11.13 -18.70 -18.34
N HIS A 28 -10.80 -19.95 -18.02
CA HIS A 28 -9.80 -20.73 -18.74
C HIS A 28 -10.19 -20.98 -20.20
N SER A 29 -11.48 -21.11 -20.52
CA SER A 29 -11.95 -21.28 -21.90
C SER A 29 -11.66 -20.07 -22.80
N PHE A 30 -11.41 -18.89 -22.19
CA PHE A 30 -10.97 -17.66 -22.86
C PHE A 30 -9.46 -17.42 -22.73
N GLY A 31 -8.70 -18.40 -22.21
CA GLY A 31 -7.25 -18.28 -22.03
C GLY A 31 -6.84 -17.34 -20.90
N LEU A 32 -7.75 -16.99 -19.98
CA LEU A 32 -7.45 -16.11 -18.86
C LEU A 32 -6.97 -16.91 -17.66
N LYS A 33 -5.97 -16.40 -16.99
CA LYS A 33 -5.59 -16.86 -15.65
C LYS A 33 -6.56 -16.24 -14.63
N CYS A 34 -6.93 -16.99 -13.62
CA CYS A 34 -7.73 -16.52 -12.50
C CYS A 34 -7.16 -17.02 -11.18
N ASP A 35 -7.52 -16.35 -10.08
CA ASP A 35 -7.17 -16.79 -8.73
C ASP A 35 -8.01 -18.00 -8.29
N CYS A 36 -7.77 -18.48 -7.06
CA CYS A 36 -8.43 -19.66 -6.49
C CYS A 36 -9.95 -19.49 -6.27
N VAL A 37 -10.44 -18.25 -6.31
CA VAL A 37 -11.88 -17.91 -6.22
C VAL A 37 -12.48 -17.52 -7.57
N GLY A 38 -11.70 -17.62 -8.65
CA GLY A 38 -12.16 -17.42 -10.02
C GLY A 38 -12.18 -15.97 -10.51
N TRP A 39 -11.50 -15.04 -9.84
CA TRP A 39 -11.30 -13.69 -10.38
C TRP A 39 -10.27 -13.68 -11.49
N ALA A 40 -10.65 -13.15 -12.64
CA ALA A 40 -9.74 -12.85 -13.75
C ALA A 40 -9.56 -11.35 -13.90
N TYR A 41 -8.33 -10.94 -14.22
CA TYR A 41 -7.96 -9.54 -14.41
C TYR A 41 -7.58 -9.29 -15.87
N ILE A 42 -8.14 -8.25 -16.47
CA ILE A 42 -7.90 -7.89 -17.86
C ILE A 42 -7.52 -6.42 -17.94
N ASN A 43 -6.32 -6.14 -18.44
CA ASN A 43 -5.94 -4.77 -18.81
C ASN A 43 -6.58 -4.41 -20.13
N LEU A 44 -7.26 -3.27 -20.19
CA LEU A 44 -7.93 -2.78 -21.40
C LEU A 44 -7.00 -1.87 -22.22
N ASP A 45 -5.87 -2.42 -22.63
CA ASP A 45 -4.78 -1.70 -23.30
C ASP A 45 -4.86 -1.79 -24.84
N SER A 46 -5.81 -2.56 -25.37
CA SER A 46 -6.01 -2.74 -26.80
C SER A 46 -7.48 -3.04 -27.16
N GLU A 47 -7.84 -2.80 -28.43
CA GLU A 47 -9.18 -3.15 -28.95
C GLU A 47 -9.46 -4.65 -28.85
N ASP A 48 -8.43 -5.50 -29.01
CA ASP A 48 -8.58 -6.96 -28.89
C ASP A 48 -9.03 -7.38 -27.51
N LYS A 49 -8.53 -6.71 -26.45
CA LYS A 49 -8.96 -6.98 -25.07
C LYS A 49 -10.41 -6.57 -24.83
N LEU A 50 -10.83 -5.46 -25.39
CA LEU A 50 -12.22 -5.03 -25.31
C LEU A 50 -13.14 -5.99 -26.07
N GLU A 51 -12.71 -6.46 -27.23
CA GLU A 51 -13.46 -7.46 -28.00
C GLU A 51 -13.54 -8.81 -27.26
N LEU A 52 -12.46 -9.25 -26.64
CA LEU A 52 -12.44 -10.43 -25.76
C LEU A 52 -13.50 -10.30 -24.66
N VAL A 53 -13.60 -9.15 -24.00
CA VAL A 53 -14.60 -8.89 -22.97
C VAL A 53 -16.02 -8.98 -23.53
N LYS A 54 -16.27 -8.42 -24.71
CA LYS A 54 -17.58 -8.54 -25.36
C LYS A 54 -17.96 -10.00 -25.67
N GLN A 55 -17.00 -10.78 -26.17
CA GLN A 55 -17.20 -12.21 -26.44
C GLN A 55 -17.50 -12.99 -25.18
N MET A 56 -16.76 -12.72 -24.07
CA MET A 56 -17.03 -13.32 -22.77
C MET A 56 -18.45 -13.02 -22.28
N CYS A 57 -18.90 -11.77 -22.38
CA CYS A 57 -20.25 -11.39 -21.96
C CYS A 57 -21.33 -12.02 -22.81
N ALA A 58 -21.11 -12.13 -24.12
CA ALA A 58 -22.03 -12.82 -25.02
C ALA A 58 -22.15 -14.33 -24.72
N GLU A 59 -21.00 -14.98 -24.48
CA GLU A 59 -20.93 -16.39 -24.13
C GLU A 59 -21.54 -16.68 -22.75
N ALA A 60 -21.25 -15.85 -21.75
CA ALA A 60 -21.86 -15.98 -20.45
C ALA A 60 -23.38 -15.87 -20.51
N LYS A 61 -23.91 -14.94 -21.33
CA LYS A 61 -25.36 -14.82 -21.57
C LYS A 61 -25.92 -16.07 -22.21
N ARG A 62 -25.22 -16.67 -23.20
CA ARG A 62 -25.60 -17.91 -23.84
C ARG A 62 -25.68 -19.08 -22.86
N GLN A 63 -24.69 -19.15 -21.93
CA GLN A 63 -24.61 -20.19 -20.88
C GLN A 63 -25.50 -19.87 -19.67
N LYS A 64 -26.18 -18.73 -19.63
CA LYS A 64 -26.97 -18.23 -18.48
C LYS A 64 -26.13 -18.03 -17.22
N LEU A 65 -24.87 -17.68 -17.41
CA LEU A 65 -23.96 -17.30 -16.31
C LEU A 65 -24.12 -15.82 -15.99
N ASN A 66 -23.94 -15.47 -14.71
CA ASN A 66 -23.95 -14.09 -14.27
C ASN A 66 -22.51 -13.62 -14.04
N LEU A 67 -22.03 -12.71 -14.89
CA LEU A 67 -20.73 -12.08 -14.71
C LEU A 67 -20.86 -10.83 -13.83
N ARG A 68 -20.00 -10.77 -12.82
CA ARG A 68 -19.73 -9.54 -12.07
C ARG A 68 -18.48 -8.90 -12.62
N CYS A 69 -18.49 -7.60 -12.71
CA CYS A 69 -17.36 -6.81 -13.16
C CYS A 69 -17.10 -5.67 -12.20
N SER A 70 -15.83 -5.47 -11.85
CA SER A 70 -15.34 -4.24 -11.26
C SER A 70 -14.38 -3.56 -12.24
N TYR A 71 -14.38 -2.25 -12.28
CA TYR A 71 -13.59 -1.44 -13.19
C TYR A 71 -12.67 -0.53 -12.40
N THR A 72 -11.44 -0.44 -12.85
CA THR A 72 -10.45 0.49 -12.32
C THR A 72 -9.83 1.28 -13.45
N LYS A 73 -9.81 2.59 -13.30
CA LYS A 73 -9.10 3.53 -14.19
C LYS A 73 -8.07 4.29 -13.40
N GLU A 74 -6.84 4.17 -13.83
CA GLU A 74 -5.70 4.92 -13.29
C GLU A 74 -5.22 5.92 -14.32
N ILE A 75 -4.89 7.11 -13.89
CA ILE A 75 -4.27 8.13 -14.74
C ILE A 75 -2.94 8.50 -14.10
N SER A 76 -1.87 8.40 -14.88
CA SER A 76 -0.52 8.77 -14.48
C SER A 76 0.12 9.69 -15.51
N ASP A 77 1.29 10.24 -15.17
CA ASP A 77 2.06 11.17 -16.03
C ASP A 77 1.24 12.37 -16.49
N ILE A 78 0.39 12.88 -15.60
CA ILE A 78 -0.31 14.16 -15.77
C ILE A 78 0.19 15.12 -14.71
N ASP A 79 0.41 16.35 -15.12
CA ASP A 79 0.66 17.45 -14.21
C ASP A 79 -0.70 17.97 -13.72
N SER A 80 -0.94 17.86 -12.43
CA SER A 80 -2.19 18.26 -11.79
C SER A 80 -1.94 19.36 -10.76
N ASP A 81 -2.92 20.24 -10.56
CA ASP A 81 -2.85 21.24 -9.49
C ASP A 81 -3.02 20.63 -8.10
N TRP A 82 -3.62 19.42 -8.03
CA TRP A 82 -3.91 18.70 -6.80
C TRP A 82 -3.56 17.22 -6.91
N TYR A 83 -3.07 16.65 -5.82
CA TYR A 83 -2.77 15.23 -5.70
C TYR A 83 -3.39 14.66 -4.42
N MET A 84 -3.96 13.48 -4.51
CA MET A 84 -4.37 12.71 -3.33
C MET A 84 -3.14 11.94 -2.81
N ILE A 85 -2.92 12.03 -1.50
CA ILE A 85 -1.92 11.21 -0.81
C ILE A 85 -2.51 9.80 -0.66
N ASN A 86 -1.81 8.82 -1.24
CA ASN A 86 -2.16 7.40 -1.16
C ASN A 86 -0.91 6.61 -0.72
N PRO A 87 -0.68 6.48 0.59
CA PRO A 87 0.50 5.81 1.11
C PRO A 87 0.60 4.37 0.59
N SER A 88 1.80 3.94 0.21
CA SER A 88 2.04 2.56 -0.23
C SER A 88 2.16 1.58 0.96
N PHE A 89 2.29 2.09 2.19
CA PHE A 89 2.30 1.28 3.39
C PHE A 89 1.00 1.49 4.18
N ASP A 90 0.27 0.39 4.39
CA ASP A 90 -0.93 0.33 5.22
C ASP A 90 -0.65 -0.51 6.47
N LEU A 91 -0.84 0.09 7.64
CA LEU A 91 -0.65 -0.63 8.89
C LEU A 91 -1.79 -1.63 9.10
N ASN A 92 -1.44 -2.91 9.17
CA ASN A 92 -2.40 -3.99 9.37
C ASN A 92 -3.29 -3.73 10.61
N TYR A 93 -4.58 -4.01 10.48
CA TYR A 93 -5.59 -3.80 11.54
C TYR A 93 -5.26 -4.49 12.86
N GLU A 94 -4.52 -5.58 12.86
CA GLU A 94 -4.08 -6.26 14.08
C GLU A 94 -3.09 -5.44 14.93
N PHE A 95 -2.48 -4.41 14.34
CA PHE A 95 -1.58 -3.46 15.01
C PHE A 95 -2.25 -2.12 15.30
N VAL A 96 -3.56 -2.04 15.11
CA VAL A 96 -4.40 -0.87 15.36
C VAL A 96 -5.43 -1.23 16.40
N ASP A 97 -5.37 -0.58 17.56
CA ASP A 97 -6.33 -0.74 18.64
C ASP A 97 -7.17 0.54 18.81
N TYR A 98 -8.29 0.46 19.51
CA TYR A 98 -9.11 1.64 19.83
C TYR A 98 -8.91 2.02 21.31
N ASP A 99 -8.59 3.28 21.55
CA ASP A 99 -8.43 3.83 22.90
C ASP A 99 -9.73 4.54 23.35
N GLU A 100 -10.36 4.01 24.39
CA GLU A 100 -11.63 4.57 24.91
C GLU A 100 -11.44 5.95 25.56
N VAL A 101 -10.26 6.27 26.07
CA VAL A 101 -9.97 7.54 26.73
C VAL A 101 -9.87 8.68 25.71
N THR A 102 -9.08 8.48 24.66
CA THR A 102 -8.93 9.48 23.60
C THR A 102 -10.02 9.35 22.53
N GLN A 103 -10.72 8.23 22.49
CA GLN A 103 -11.70 7.86 21.46
C GLN A 103 -11.12 7.90 20.05
N THR A 104 -9.87 7.46 19.91
CA THR A 104 -9.15 7.40 18.65
C THR A 104 -8.47 6.03 18.49
N ASN A 105 -8.06 5.72 17.27
CA ASN A 105 -7.20 4.59 17.03
C ASN A 105 -5.81 4.84 17.61
N THR A 106 -5.22 3.78 18.17
CA THR A 106 -3.83 3.73 18.61
C THR A 106 -3.06 2.77 17.72
N ILE A 107 -1.75 2.90 17.68
CA ILE A 107 -0.90 2.05 16.84
C ILE A 107 0.16 1.33 17.66
N LYS A 108 0.66 0.24 17.10
CA LYS A 108 1.91 -0.38 17.51
C LYS A 108 3.01 0.12 16.55
N GLY A 109 3.49 1.32 16.78
CA GLY A 109 4.38 2.04 15.86
C GLY A 109 5.69 1.32 15.54
N TYR A 110 6.12 0.39 16.40
CA TYR A 110 7.27 -0.47 16.12
C TYR A 110 7.05 -1.44 14.93
N LYS A 111 5.81 -1.61 14.49
CA LYS A 111 5.46 -2.39 13.28
C LYS A 111 5.53 -1.54 12.00
N ILE A 112 5.70 -0.24 12.11
CA ILE A 112 5.96 0.62 10.95
C ILE A 112 7.46 0.54 10.63
N PRO A 113 7.84 0.11 9.42
CA PRO A 113 9.25 0.02 9.03
C PRO A 113 9.94 1.39 9.12
N ARG A 114 11.24 1.36 9.43
CA ARG A 114 12.03 2.59 9.44
C ARG A 114 12.12 3.21 8.06
N GLY A 115 12.02 4.53 8.02
CA GLY A 115 12.06 5.27 6.77
C GLY A 115 10.71 5.39 6.08
N ILE A 116 9.65 4.82 6.63
CA ILE A 116 8.29 5.12 6.20
C ILE A 116 7.82 6.37 6.92
N ASP A 117 7.70 7.46 6.20
CA ASP A 117 7.33 8.77 6.76
C ASP A 117 5.81 9.04 6.68
N ILE A 118 5.10 8.36 5.79
CA ILE A 118 3.64 8.49 5.59
C ILE A 118 3.03 7.10 5.55
N VAL A 119 2.03 6.85 6.38
CA VAL A 119 1.40 5.54 6.54
C VAL A 119 -0.12 5.67 6.58
N SER A 120 -0.81 4.73 5.95
CA SER A 120 -2.25 4.54 6.11
C SER A 120 -2.52 3.80 7.42
N VAL A 121 -3.46 4.29 8.22
CA VAL A 121 -3.89 3.68 9.49
C VAL A 121 -5.41 3.68 9.55
N GLY A 122 -6.02 2.58 9.20
CA GLY A 122 -7.47 2.48 9.12
C GLY A 122 -8.06 3.47 8.12
N SER A 123 -8.82 4.45 8.60
CA SER A 123 -9.44 5.50 7.75
C SER A 123 -8.64 6.81 7.72
N GLY A 124 -7.43 6.84 8.27
CA GLY A 124 -6.62 8.06 8.38
C GLY A 124 -5.22 7.92 7.83
N ILE A 125 -4.53 9.04 7.74
CA ILE A 125 -3.13 9.12 7.37
C ILE A 125 -2.36 9.55 8.60
N ALA A 126 -1.31 8.80 8.93
CA ALA A 126 -0.36 9.17 9.97
C ALA A 126 1.00 9.47 9.34
N VAL A 127 1.70 10.45 9.88
CA VAL A 127 2.99 10.92 9.36
C VAL A 127 4.04 11.00 10.46
N SER A 128 5.31 10.84 10.08
CA SER A 128 6.43 11.05 10.99
C SER A 128 6.58 12.52 11.39
N GLU A 129 7.28 12.78 12.49
CA GLU A 129 7.66 14.12 12.91
C GLU A 129 8.43 14.90 11.82
N LYS A 130 9.17 14.19 10.96
CA LYS A 130 9.87 14.80 9.81
C LYS A 130 8.87 15.47 8.82
N VAL A 131 7.78 14.80 8.48
CA VAL A 131 6.74 15.37 7.59
C VAL A 131 6.03 16.54 8.25
N MET A 132 5.69 16.41 9.54
CA MET A 132 5.06 17.50 10.32
C MET A 132 5.96 18.74 10.30
N ASN A 133 7.25 18.59 10.61
CA ASN A 133 8.20 19.70 10.60
C ASN A 133 8.32 20.37 9.21
N ILE A 134 8.37 19.59 8.14
CA ILE A 134 8.37 20.13 6.78
C ILE A 134 7.14 21.01 6.54
N CYS A 135 5.95 20.54 6.92
CA CYS A 135 4.73 21.30 6.73
C CYS A 135 4.71 22.61 7.54
N GLU A 136 5.24 22.58 8.78
CA GLU A 136 5.33 23.76 9.65
C GLU A 136 6.39 24.77 9.15
N GLU A 137 7.55 24.30 8.71
CA GLU A 137 8.64 25.16 8.17
C GLU A 137 8.23 25.87 6.89
N GLU A 138 7.56 25.17 5.98
CA GLU A 138 7.02 25.74 4.74
C GLU A 138 5.72 26.53 4.96
N LYS A 139 5.14 26.49 6.16
CA LYS A 139 3.90 27.19 6.55
C LYS A 139 2.70 26.80 5.66
N PHE A 140 2.61 25.54 5.31
CA PHE A 140 1.47 25.06 4.54
C PHE A 140 0.17 25.23 5.31
N THR A 141 -0.88 25.56 4.58
CA THR A 141 -2.21 25.92 5.13
C THR A 141 -3.22 24.81 4.96
N GLY A 142 -4.24 24.80 5.83
CA GLY A 142 -5.34 23.82 5.76
C GLY A 142 -4.98 22.44 6.29
N ILE A 143 -3.92 22.31 7.10
CA ILE A 143 -3.47 21.06 7.68
C ILE A 143 -3.36 21.19 9.20
N ASP A 144 -3.78 20.16 9.90
CA ASP A 144 -3.65 20.01 11.34
C ASP A 144 -3.02 18.66 11.67
N PHE A 145 -2.33 18.63 12.83
CA PHE A 145 -1.67 17.45 13.33
C PHE A 145 -2.13 17.11 14.74
N ALA A 146 -2.25 15.82 15.04
CA ALA A 146 -2.49 15.34 16.40
C ALA A 146 -1.70 14.05 16.60
N TRP A 147 -1.09 13.89 17.77
CA TRP A 147 -0.29 12.70 18.06
C TRP A 147 -1.12 11.41 17.90
N VAL A 148 -0.53 10.40 17.24
CA VAL A 148 -1.08 9.05 17.21
C VAL A 148 -0.55 8.32 18.44
N LYS A 149 -1.44 7.94 19.35
CA LYS A 149 -1.05 7.24 20.57
C LYS A 149 -0.43 5.90 20.21
N ASP A 150 0.86 5.73 20.57
CA ASP A 150 1.60 4.50 20.40
C ASP A 150 1.50 3.66 21.67
N THR A 151 0.98 2.45 21.57
CA THR A 151 0.84 1.46 22.64
C THR A 151 2.00 0.45 22.65
N GLY A 152 2.95 0.57 21.71
CA GLY A 152 4.12 -0.30 21.63
C GLY A 152 5.07 -0.12 22.80
N ILE A 153 5.67 -1.24 23.24
CA ILE A 153 6.64 -1.27 24.34
C ILE A 153 7.98 -0.66 23.92
N TYR A 154 8.29 -0.73 22.62
CA TYR A 154 9.52 -0.25 22.01
C TYR A 154 9.26 1.00 21.21
N LYS A 155 10.10 2.01 21.41
CA LYS A 155 9.87 3.33 20.87
C LYS A 155 10.13 3.40 19.40
N ALA A 156 9.05 3.43 18.71
CA ALA A 156 8.99 3.93 17.36
C ALA A 156 9.19 5.46 17.33
N VAL A 157 9.56 5.97 16.17
CA VAL A 157 9.43 7.38 15.84
C VAL A 157 7.97 7.78 16.09
N PRO A 158 7.68 8.91 16.76
CA PRO A 158 6.30 9.33 16.96
C PRO A 158 5.65 9.64 15.62
N TYR A 159 4.41 9.18 15.47
CA TYR A 159 3.56 9.49 14.32
C TYR A 159 2.45 10.44 14.74
N PHE A 160 1.99 11.23 13.78
CA PHE A 160 0.94 12.21 13.97
C PHE A 160 -0.15 11.98 12.94
N TRP A 161 -1.41 11.99 13.35
CA TRP A 161 -2.54 12.10 12.45
C TRP A 161 -2.37 13.36 11.63
N MET A 162 -2.46 13.24 10.32
CA MET A 162 -2.46 14.35 9.39
C MET A 162 -3.87 14.50 8.83
N PHE A 163 -4.53 15.64 9.05
CA PHE A 163 -5.91 15.85 8.66
C PHE A 163 -6.16 17.32 8.33
N SER A 164 -7.25 17.57 7.60
CA SER A 164 -7.70 18.91 7.25
C SER A 164 -9.16 19.10 7.64
N GLU A 165 -9.51 20.28 8.11
CA GLU A 165 -10.90 20.71 8.28
C GLU A 165 -11.50 21.33 7.02
N GLU A 166 -10.65 21.69 6.06
CA GLU A 166 -11.06 22.24 4.77
C GLU A 166 -11.59 21.12 3.87
N VAL A 167 -12.79 21.31 3.35
CA VAL A 167 -13.51 20.30 2.57
C VAL A 167 -13.84 20.82 1.20
N ILE A 168 -13.43 20.09 0.17
CA ILE A 168 -13.89 20.36 -1.18
C ILE A 168 -15.34 19.93 -1.32
N SER A 169 -16.18 20.91 -1.68
CA SER A 169 -17.58 20.66 -1.93
C SER A 169 -17.77 19.88 -3.24
N ASN A 170 -18.69 18.91 -3.20
CA ASN A 170 -19.13 18.18 -4.38
C ASN A 170 -18.00 17.52 -5.21
N PRO A 171 -17.07 16.76 -4.59
CA PRO A 171 -16.15 15.98 -5.38
C PRO A 171 -16.90 14.89 -6.16
N SER A 172 -16.40 14.54 -7.32
CA SER A 172 -16.70 13.25 -7.91
C SER A 172 -15.92 12.20 -7.13
N THR A 173 -16.52 11.09 -6.82
CA THR A 173 -15.88 10.04 -6.03
C THR A 173 -14.96 9.19 -6.88
N GLY A 174 -13.77 8.87 -6.38
CA GLY A 174 -12.80 8.01 -7.05
C GLY A 174 -13.23 6.55 -7.15
N GLY A 175 -14.16 6.10 -6.28
CA GLY A 175 -14.69 4.74 -6.33
C GLY A 175 -16.16 4.72 -5.94
N GLN A 176 -16.95 3.93 -6.65
CA GLN A 176 -18.38 3.85 -6.41
C GLN A 176 -18.97 2.48 -6.72
N TRP A 177 -19.86 2.02 -5.84
CA TRP A 177 -20.73 0.90 -6.12
C TRP A 177 -21.83 1.34 -7.09
N LEU A 178 -21.84 0.77 -8.28
CA LEU A 178 -22.76 1.17 -9.34
C LEU A 178 -24.04 0.36 -9.36
N ASN A 179 -24.11 -0.73 -8.61
CA ASN A 179 -25.19 -1.70 -8.74
C ASN A 179 -25.69 -2.22 -7.39
N HIS A 180 -26.53 -1.42 -6.75
CA HIS A 180 -27.21 -1.88 -5.53
C HIS A 180 -28.62 -2.46 -5.79
N ASP A 181 -29.26 -2.12 -6.93
CA ASP A 181 -30.60 -2.57 -7.27
C ASP A 181 -30.76 -2.87 -8.76
N SER A 182 -31.31 -4.02 -9.08
CA SER A 182 -31.27 -4.65 -10.40
C SER A 182 -32.01 -3.95 -11.55
N LEU A 183 -32.86 -2.97 -11.32
CA LEU A 183 -33.73 -2.43 -12.39
C LEU A 183 -33.60 -0.92 -12.68
N GLY A 184 -33.00 -0.15 -11.80
CA GLY A 184 -32.89 1.30 -11.96
C GLY A 184 -31.46 1.83 -12.09
N THR A 185 -30.49 1.02 -11.76
CA THR A 185 -29.10 1.43 -11.49
C THR A 185 -28.37 1.84 -12.78
N ARG A 186 -28.57 1.11 -13.87
CA ARG A 186 -27.92 1.39 -15.16
C ARG A 186 -28.16 2.83 -15.63
N ARG A 187 -29.42 3.27 -15.66
CA ARG A 187 -29.77 4.63 -16.09
C ARG A 187 -29.29 5.70 -15.10
N LYS A 188 -29.29 5.37 -13.79
CA LYS A 188 -28.80 6.29 -12.75
C LYS A 188 -27.30 6.49 -12.82
N ASN A 189 -26.55 5.47 -13.21
CA ASN A 189 -25.09 5.48 -13.24
C ASN A 189 -24.51 6.04 -14.54
N GLU A 190 -25.32 6.14 -15.61
CA GLU A 190 -24.85 6.67 -16.89
C GLU A 190 -24.13 8.03 -16.80
N PRO A 191 -24.61 9.01 -16.03
CA PRO A 191 -23.88 10.27 -15.84
C PRO A 191 -22.51 10.09 -15.18
N TYR A 192 -22.39 9.16 -14.21
CA TYR A 192 -21.10 8.86 -13.57
C TYR A 192 -20.14 8.20 -14.57
N CYS A 193 -20.61 7.24 -15.34
CA CYS A 193 -19.80 6.58 -16.35
C CYS A 193 -19.26 7.58 -17.38
N ARG A 194 -20.10 8.50 -17.87
CA ARG A 194 -19.66 9.57 -18.78
C ARG A 194 -18.64 10.50 -18.14
N GLN A 195 -18.86 10.92 -16.91
CA GLN A 195 -17.93 11.75 -16.17
C GLN A 195 -16.60 11.03 -15.93
N ALA A 196 -16.65 9.75 -15.58
CA ALA A 196 -15.45 8.94 -15.39
C ALA A 196 -14.66 8.74 -16.70
N ASP A 197 -15.35 8.77 -17.86
CA ASP A 197 -14.72 8.68 -19.17
C ASP A 197 -14.19 10.04 -19.70
N GLU A 198 -14.41 11.14 -19.00
CA GLU A 198 -13.78 12.42 -19.34
C GLU A 198 -12.31 12.29 -19.65
N ASN A 199 -11.42 12.49 -19.76
CA ASN A 199 -9.99 12.20 -20.00
C ASN A 199 -9.71 10.83 -20.67
N GLY A 200 -10.69 10.27 -21.41
CA GLY A 200 -10.60 8.96 -22.06
C GLY A 200 -11.00 7.82 -21.13
N GLY A 201 -11.46 6.72 -21.68
CA GLY A 201 -11.84 5.52 -20.94
C GLY A 201 -13.02 4.79 -21.60
N ASN A 202 -13.35 3.64 -21.02
CA ASN A 202 -14.33 2.71 -21.57
C ASN A 202 -15.48 2.37 -20.60
N LEU A 203 -15.63 3.10 -19.48
CA LEU A 203 -16.61 2.75 -18.44
C LEU A 203 -18.04 2.78 -18.95
N THR A 204 -18.42 3.78 -19.76
CA THR A 204 -19.74 3.86 -20.38
C THR A 204 -20.00 2.64 -21.25
N LEU A 205 -19.07 2.29 -22.14
CA LEU A 205 -19.18 1.13 -23.01
C LEU A 205 -19.23 -0.18 -22.21
N LEU A 206 -18.38 -0.34 -21.21
CA LEU A 206 -18.38 -1.51 -20.36
C LEU A 206 -19.69 -1.66 -19.58
N ASN A 207 -20.27 -0.56 -19.11
CA ASN A 207 -21.57 -0.57 -18.43
C ASN A 207 -22.71 -1.03 -19.35
N GLU A 208 -22.59 -0.82 -20.65
CA GLU A 208 -23.52 -1.36 -21.66
C GLU A 208 -23.32 -2.85 -21.88
N ILE A 209 -22.05 -3.30 -21.98
CA ILE A 209 -21.68 -4.68 -22.27
C ILE A 209 -22.06 -5.60 -21.10
N PHE A 210 -21.74 -5.23 -19.87
CA PHE A 210 -21.95 -6.06 -18.67
C PHE A 210 -23.37 -6.00 -18.10
N TYR A 211 -24.33 -5.33 -18.73
CA TYR A 211 -25.60 -5.01 -18.10
C TYR A 211 -25.46 -4.10 -16.88
N SER A 212 -24.46 -4.34 -16.02
CA SER A 212 -24.06 -3.44 -14.94
C SER A 212 -22.63 -3.76 -14.44
N ILE A 213 -21.85 -2.74 -14.19
CA ILE A 213 -20.61 -2.82 -13.43
C ILE A 213 -20.98 -2.65 -11.96
N GLU A 214 -20.53 -3.56 -11.08
CA GLU A 214 -20.85 -3.49 -9.66
C GLU A 214 -20.09 -2.37 -8.96
N PHE A 215 -18.81 -2.25 -9.29
CA PHE A 215 -17.93 -1.26 -8.70
C PHE A 215 -17.06 -0.60 -9.77
N ALA A 216 -16.90 0.70 -9.71
CA ALA A 216 -15.95 1.42 -10.54
C ALA A 216 -15.06 2.31 -9.67
N SER A 217 -13.76 2.22 -9.87
CA SER A 217 -12.76 3.10 -9.28
C SER A 217 -12.16 3.95 -10.39
N CYS A 218 -12.26 5.26 -10.24
CA CYS A 218 -11.75 6.24 -11.19
C CYS A 218 -11.01 7.34 -10.42
N PRO A 219 -10.14 8.11 -11.07
CA PRO A 219 -9.51 9.26 -10.45
C PRO A 219 -10.56 10.22 -9.85
N ILE A 220 -10.22 10.81 -8.71
CA ILE A 220 -11.05 11.83 -8.10
C ILE A 220 -11.07 13.05 -9.00
N MET A 221 -12.25 13.60 -9.20
CA MET A 221 -12.43 14.86 -9.93
C MET A 221 -13.14 15.88 -9.05
N ILE A 222 -12.71 17.13 -9.14
CA ILE A 222 -13.22 18.24 -8.32
C ILE A 222 -13.66 19.41 -9.23
N ASP A 223 -14.58 20.21 -8.70
CA ASP A 223 -15.01 21.44 -9.36
C ASP A 223 -13.94 22.52 -9.15
N LYS A 224 -13.35 23.00 -10.24
CA LYS A 224 -12.29 24.00 -10.20
C LYS A 224 -12.72 25.29 -9.49
N GLU A 225 -13.98 25.70 -9.64
CA GLU A 225 -14.52 26.91 -9.03
C GLU A 225 -14.72 26.80 -7.52
N GLN A 226 -14.69 25.57 -6.99
CA GLN A 226 -14.97 25.29 -5.57
C GLN A 226 -13.72 24.77 -4.82
N THR A 227 -12.55 24.89 -5.43
CA THR A 227 -11.32 24.54 -4.75
C THR A 227 -10.97 25.57 -3.67
N PRO A 228 -10.59 25.14 -2.46
CA PRO A 228 -10.17 26.04 -1.39
C PRO A 228 -8.83 26.73 -1.75
N GLU A 229 -8.56 27.84 -1.09
CA GLU A 229 -7.28 28.56 -1.21
C GLU A 229 -6.15 27.87 -0.43
N THR A 230 -6.48 26.97 0.48
CA THR A 230 -5.53 26.24 1.32
C THR A 230 -4.68 25.24 0.52
N ASP A 231 -3.55 24.83 1.10
CA ASP A 231 -2.62 23.87 0.49
C ASP A 231 -3.06 22.42 0.67
N PHE A 232 -3.84 22.16 1.71
CA PHE A 232 -4.43 20.85 2.00
C PHE A 232 -5.94 20.94 2.07
N SER A 233 -6.59 19.87 1.66
CA SER A 233 -8.04 19.74 1.78
C SER A 233 -8.45 18.27 1.83
N VAL A 234 -9.71 18.04 2.19
CA VAL A 234 -10.30 16.70 2.23
C VAL A 234 -11.32 16.55 1.12
N VAL A 235 -11.29 15.42 0.43
CA VAL A 235 -12.38 14.98 -0.45
C VAL A 235 -13.08 13.80 0.18
N SER A 236 -14.40 13.78 0.16
CA SER A 236 -15.17 12.62 0.60
C SER A 236 -15.22 11.60 -0.52
N ILE A 237 -14.72 10.41 -0.24
CA ILE A 237 -14.83 9.26 -1.14
C ILE A 237 -16.00 8.40 -0.67
N ASP A 238 -16.74 7.84 -1.62
CA ASP A 238 -17.95 7.06 -1.34
C ASP A 238 -17.69 5.92 -0.34
N GLY A 239 -18.58 5.74 0.62
CA GLY A 239 -18.39 4.78 1.71
C GLY A 239 -17.77 5.37 2.99
N GLY A 240 -17.54 6.67 3.06
CA GLY A 240 -17.07 7.35 4.26
C GLY A 240 -15.56 7.50 4.38
N TRP A 241 -14.81 7.16 3.36
CA TRP A 241 -13.38 7.43 3.27
C TRP A 241 -13.13 8.90 2.93
N ASN A 242 -12.28 9.54 3.71
CA ASN A 242 -11.85 10.90 3.42
C ASN A 242 -10.46 10.83 2.77
N GLY A 243 -10.36 11.21 1.50
CA GLY A 243 -9.09 11.35 0.82
C GLY A 243 -8.46 12.70 1.18
N LEU A 244 -7.24 12.70 1.70
CA LEU A 244 -6.47 13.93 1.88
C LEU A 244 -5.81 14.30 0.56
N ILE A 245 -6.07 15.50 0.10
CA ILE A 245 -5.47 16.03 -1.12
C ILE A 245 -4.60 17.24 -0.81
N VAL A 246 -3.58 17.41 -1.63
CA VAL A 246 -2.57 18.47 -1.49
C VAL A 246 -2.36 19.20 -2.80
N ARG A 247 -2.05 20.50 -2.72
CA ARG A 247 -1.62 21.25 -3.90
C ARG A 247 -0.31 20.71 -4.45
N LYS A 248 -0.08 20.94 -5.74
CA LYS A 248 1.17 20.57 -6.42
C LYS A 248 2.42 21.04 -5.67
N ALA A 249 2.44 22.28 -5.18
CA ALA A 249 3.59 22.81 -4.44
C ALA A 249 3.95 21.97 -3.20
N VAL A 250 2.95 21.48 -2.47
CA VAL A 250 3.15 20.56 -1.33
C VAL A 250 3.69 19.21 -1.82
N ALA A 251 3.05 18.64 -2.84
CA ALA A 251 3.47 17.36 -3.40
C ALA A 251 4.94 17.39 -3.87
N ASP A 252 5.32 18.46 -4.60
CA ASP A 252 6.69 18.66 -5.07
C ASP A 252 7.68 18.78 -3.90
N LYS A 253 7.30 19.50 -2.82
CA LYS A 253 8.16 19.63 -1.64
C LYS A 253 8.32 18.33 -0.87
N LEU A 254 7.25 17.56 -0.70
CA LEU A 254 7.32 16.25 -0.04
C LEU A 254 8.18 15.25 -0.84
N LEU A 255 8.13 15.30 -2.18
CA LEU A 255 9.01 14.54 -3.07
C LEU A 255 10.47 14.98 -2.95
N GLU A 256 10.74 16.32 -2.95
CA GLU A 256 12.09 16.87 -2.79
C GLU A 256 12.74 16.43 -1.46
N CYS A 257 11.94 16.37 -0.40
CA CYS A 257 12.40 15.92 0.93
C CYS A 257 12.48 14.40 1.09
N ASP A 258 12.17 13.63 0.05
CA ASP A 258 12.17 12.15 0.04
C ASP A 258 11.34 11.54 1.19
N VAL A 259 10.15 12.11 1.43
CA VAL A 259 9.20 11.58 2.44
C VAL A 259 7.98 10.92 1.81
N ILE A 260 7.80 11.08 0.51
CA ILE A 260 6.75 10.43 -0.29
C ILE A 260 7.32 10.02 -1.65
N LYS A 261 6.81 8.96 -2.23
CA LYS A 261 7.19 8.51 -3.57
C LYS A 261 6.17 8.99 -4.60
N LYS A 262 6.61 9.18 -5.85
CA LYS A 262 5.72 9.64 -6.93
C LYS A 262 4.48 8.76 -7.11
N LYS A 263 4.59 7.45 -6.92
CA LYS A 263 3.48 6.49 -7.00
C LYS A 263 2.42 6.65 -5.92
N GLU A 264 2.75 7.34 -4.83
CA GLU A 264 1.87 7.61 -3.69
C GLU A 264 1.08 8.92 -3.86
N LEU A 265 1.32 9.63 -4.96
CA LEU A 265 0.64 10.85 -5.34
C LEU A 265 -0.28 10.57 -6.52
N VAL A 266 -1.57 10.46 -6.25
CA VAL A 266 -2.59 10.22 -7.27
C VAL A 266 -3.12 11.56 -7.76
N PRO A 267 -3.03 11.88 -9.06
CA PRO A 267 -3.51 13.16 -9.58
C PRO A 267 -5.03 13.28 -9.38
N VAL A 268 -5.46 14.45 -8.90
CA VAL A 268 -6.86 14.83 -8.78
C VAL A 268 -7.19 15.72 -9.98
N LEU A 269 -8.24 15.37 -10.71
CA LEU A 269 -8.59 16.03 -11.95
C LEU A 269 -9.68 17.07 -11.74
N TYR A 270 -9.88 17.95 -12.73
CA TYR A 270 -11.03 18.84 -12.76
C TYR A 270 -12.12 18.26 -13.68
N TYR A 271 -13.37 18.52 -13.33
CA TYR A 271 -14.52 18.24 -14.20
C TYR A 271 -15.28 19.51 -14.55
N GLU A 272 -15.93 19.51 -15.71
CA GLU A 272 -16.91 20.52 -16.03
C GLU A 272 -18.22 20.25 -15.28
N LYS A 273 -18.87 21.30 -14.82
CA LYS A 273 -20.11 21.23 -14.05
C LYS A 273 -21.23 20.53 -14.83
N ILE A 274 -21.51 19.29 -14.49
CA ILE A 274 -22.61 18.54 -15.12
C ILE A 274 -23.93 19.06 -14.54
N LYS A 275 -24.84 19.49 -15.42
CA LYS A 275 -26.14 20.07 -15.06
C LYS A 275 -27.06 19.13 -14.24
N HIS A 276 -26.77 17.84 -14.18
CA HIS A 276 -27.52 16.82 -13.45
C HIS A 276 -26.61 15.90 -12.65
N ASN A 277 -26.11 16.40 -11.53
CA ASN A 277 -25.23 15.65 -10.63
C ASN A 277 -26.02 14.65 -9.77
N LEU A 278 -26.30 13.47 -10.33
CA LEU A 278 -26.87 12.37 -9.53
C LEU A 278 -25.85 11.73 -8.58
N LEU A 279 -24.56 12.00 -8.77
CA LEU A 279 -23.47 11.28 -8.13
C LEU A 279 -22.46 12.16 -7.39
N ILE A 280 -22.71 13.46 -7.31
CA ILE A 280 -21.98 14.30 -6.39
C ILE A 280 -22.48 14.01 -4.99
N THR A 281 -21.58 13.55 -4.14
CA THR A 281 -21.92 13.27 -2.75
C THR A 281 -22.30 14.53 -2.04
N LYS A 282 -23.55 14.61 -1.58
CA LYS A 282 -24.01 15.64 -0.64
C LYS A 282 -23.55 15.34 0.80
N TYR A 283 -22.59 14.43 0.95
CA TYR A 283 -22.10 14.01 2.25
C TYR A 283 -21.23 15.11 2.84
N LYS A 284 -21.61 15.59 4.02
CA LYS A 284 -20.71 16.41 4.83
C LYS A 284 -19.76 15.47 5.52
N PRO A 285 -18.45 15.49 5.20
CA PRO A 285 -17.49 14.63 5.89
C PRO A 285 -17.56 14.94 7.38
N LYS A 286 -17.55 13.90 8.19
CA LYS A 286 -17.35 14.06 9.62
C LYS A 286 -15.92 14.56 9.82
N LYS A 287 -15.75 15.48 10.79
CA LYS A 287 -14.39 15.84 11.22
C LYS A 287 -13.66 14.57 11.60
N PHE A 288 -12.43 14.43 11.14
CA PHE A 288 -11.59 13.26 11.43
C PHE A 288 -11.35 13.13 12.93
N LEU A 289 -10.98 14.24 13.57
CA LEU A 289 -10.88 14.38 15.01
C LEU A 289 -11.71 15.59 15.48
N ASN A 290 -12.37 15.49 16.62
CA ASN A 290 -13.00 16.64 17.26
C ASN A 290 -12.05 17.27 18.28
N GLN A 291 -12.32 18.51 18.68
CA GLN A 291 -11.46 19.28 19.58
C GLN A 291 -11.18 18.57 20.92
N ASN A 292 -12.14 17.83 21.46
CA ASN A 292 -11.95 17.08 22.70
C ASN A 292 -10.95 15.92 22.53
N GLN A 293 -10.99 15.24 21.38
CA GLN A 293 -10.03 14.19 21.04
C GLN A 293 -8.62 14.77 20.88
N ILE A 294 -8.49 15.89 20.17
CA ILE A 294 -7.22 16.60 19.99
C ILE A 294 -6.61 16.99 21.34
N CYS A 295 -7.39 17.62 22.24
CA CYS A 295 -6.91 17.98 23.57
C CYS A 295 -6.44 16.78 24.39
N LYS A 296 -7.18 15.68 24.35
CA LYS A 296 -6.78 14.45 25.07
C LYS A 296 -5.52 13.80 24.48
N LEU A 297 -5.38 13.79 23.16
CA LEU A 297 -4.17 13.29 22.50
C LEU A 297 -2.95 14.14 22.86
N GLU A 298 -3.11 15.45 22.92
CA GLU A 298 -2.05 16.36 23.35
C GLU A 298 -1.63 16.11 24.81
N GLU A 299 -2.59 15.95 25.74
CA GLU A 299 -2.29 15.59 27.13
C GLU A 299 -1.51 14.25 27.23
N GLU A 300 -1.92 13.24 26.47
CA GLU A 300 -1.23 11.94 26.44
C GLU A 300 0.14 12.06 25.80
N TYR A 301 0.29 12.88 24.76
CA TYR A 301 1.59 13.17 24.14
C TYR A 301 2.57 13.83 25.10
N GLN A 302 2.12 14.80 25.88
CA GLN A 302 2.95 15.43 26.93
C GLN A 302 3.38 14.42 28.01
N LYS A 303 2.53 13.46 28.35
CA LYS A 303 2.91 12.35 29.24
C LYS A 303 3.93 11.41 28.58
N PHE A 304 3.78 11.14 27.29
CA PHE A 304 4.71 10.34 26.50
C PHE A 304 6.08 11.02 26.44
N LEU A 305 6.16 12.31 26.10
CA LEU A 305 7.41 13.07 26.04
C LEU A 305 8.18 13.04 27.38
N LYS A 306 7.49 13.15 28.52
CA LYS A 306 8.11 13.03 29.85
C LYS A 306 8.70 11.65 30.13
N LYS A 307 8.18 10.60 29.47
CA LYS A 307 8.66 9.21 29.60
C LYS A 307 9.61 8.81 28.47
N LYS A 308 9.69 9.62 27.42
CA LYS A 308 10.51 9.32 26.24
C LYS A 308 11.99 9.25 26.67
N LYS A 309 12.57 8.06 26.55
CA LYS A 309 14.02 7.92 26.63
C LYS A 309 14.64 8.43 25.32
N PRO A 310 15.89 8.87 25.29
CA PRO A 310 16.56 9.24 24.05
C PRO A 310 16.40 8.16 23.00
N GLU A 311 16.19 8.58 21.75
CA GLU A 311 16.06 7.67 20.63
C GLU A 311 17.26 6.71 20.61
N TYR A 312 16.96 5.43 20.73
CA TYR A 312 17.99 4.41 20.64
C TYR A 312 18.25 4.13 19.16
N VAL A 313 19.32 4.70 18.63
CA VAL A 313 19.82 4.32 17.31
C VAL A 313 20.48 2.95 17.46
N PRO A 314 19.95 1.88 16.86
CA PRO A 314 20.58 0.58 16.95
C PRO A 314 21.97 0.65 16.34
N THR A 315 22.91 0.05 17.03
CA THR A 315 24.25 -0.17 16.52
C THR A 315 24.42 -1.65 16.20
N GLU A 316 25.30 -1.97 15.28
CA GLU A 316 25.62 -3.37 14.97
C GLU A 316 25.92 -4.18 16.25
N LYS A 317 26.72 -3.61 17.16
CA LYS A 317 27.05 -4.23 18.44
C LYS A 317 25.83 -4.52 19.30
N ALA A 318 24.87 -3.61 19.33
CA ALA A 318 23.64 -3.78 20.11
C ALA A 318 22.70 -4.80 19.48
N THR A 319 22.58 -4.79 18.14
CA THR A 319 21.78 -5.79 17.40
C THR A 319 22.36 -7.19 17.56
N LEU A 320 23.68 -7.35 17.47
CA LEU A 320 24.33 -8.63 17.74
C LEU A 320 24.17 -9.09 19.20
N ALA A 321 24.16 -8.16 20.16
CA ALA A 321 23.87 -8.49 21.56
C ALA A 321 22.41 -8.93 21.76
N LEU A 322 21.47 -8.27 21.08
CA LEU A 322 20.06 -8.63 21.07
C LEU A 322 19.87 -10.05 20.49
N LEU A 323 20.42 -10.33 19.31
CA LEU A 323 20.36 -11.65 18.68
C LEU A 323 20.90 -12.76 19.62
N ARG A 324 22.03 -12.51 20.31
CA ARG A 324 22.56 -13.47 21.29
C ARG A 324 21.63 -13.67 22.47
N LYS A 325 20.92 -12.62 22.89
CA LYS A 325 19.95 -12.69 24.00
C LYS A 325 18.74 -13.53 23.57
N VAL A 326 18.10 -13.20 22.45
CA VAL A 326 16.94 -13.89 21.91
C VAL A 326 17.26 -15.38 21.67
N LYS A 327 18.37 -15.68 21.02
CA LYS A 327 18.83 -17.07 20.82
C LYS A 327 19.06 -17.83 22.12
N ARG A 328 19.44 -17.17 23.19
CA ARG A 328 19.64 -17.82 24.51
C ARG A 328 18.33 -18.11 25.21
N GLU A 329 17.33 -17.22 25.03
CA GLU A 329 16.00 -17.33 25.61
C GLU A 329 15.15 -18.35 24.88
N ASP A 330 15.30 -18.43 23.55
CA ASP A 330 14.60 -19.40 22.69
C ASP A 330 15.58 -20.13 21.76
N LYS A 331 16.13 -21.21 22.24
CA LYS A 331 17.18 -21.96 21.52
C LYS A 331 16.65 -22.71 20.32
N ASP A 332 15.36 -23.07 20.32
CA ASP A 332 14.78 -23.91 19.28
C ASP A 332 14.46 -23.08 18.01
N ARG A 333 14.37 -21.77 18.13
CA ARG A 333 14.21 -20.85 16.98
C ARG A 333 15.45 -20.72 16.12
N PHE A 334 16.63 -21.03 16.62
CA PHE A 334 17.90 -20.68 15.98
C PHE A 334 18.85 -21.86 15.84
N GLU A 335 19.45 -21.97 14.67
CA GLU A 335 20.45 -22.96 14.38
C GLU A 335 21.80 -22.72 15.11
N LYS A 336 22.68 -23.69 15.07
CA LYS A 336 24.03 -23.53 15.59
C LYS A 336 24.83 -22.55 14.73
N ALA A 337 25.70 -21.76 15.35
CA ALA A 337 26.62 -20.87 14.65
C ALA A 337 27.51 -21.61 13.64
N LEU A 338 27.85 -20.95 12.56
CA LEU A 338 28.79 -21.46 11.56
C LEU A 338 30.21 -21.62 12.10
N LYS A 339 30.99 -22.52 11.49
CA LYS A 339 32.41 -22.66 11.78
C LYS A 339 33.16 -21.39 11.43
N LYS A 340 34.16 -21.05 12.26
CA LYS A 340 35.00 -19.85 12.10
C LYS A 340 35.62 -19.72 10.70
N SER A 341 36.01 -20.82 10.09
CA SER A 341 36.60 -20.82 8.73
C SER A 341 35.61 -20.30 7.67
N ILE A 342 34.34 -20.72 7.74
CA ILE A 342 33.29 -20.28 6.82
C ILE A 342 33.01 -18.79 7.02
N ILE A 343 32.94 -18.35 8.27
CA ILE A 343 32.71 -16.92 8.60
C ILE A 343 33.86 -16.04 8.08
N GLN A 344 35.10 -16.50 8.17
CA GLN A 344 36.26 -15.79 7.61
C GLN A 344 36.18 -15.69 6.09
N THR A 345 35.77 -16.77 5.41
CA THR A 345 35.55 -16.76 3.95
C THR A 345 34.45 -15.78 3.57
N LEU A 346 33.32 -15.82 4.25
CA LEU A 346 32.19 -14.91 4.01
C LEU A 346 32.57 -13.45 4.26
N GLY A 347 33.36 -13.18 5.32
CA GLY A 347 33.90 -11.86 5.64
C GLY A 347 34.83 -11.28 4.56
N GLY A 348 35.38 -12.10 3.68
CA GLY A 348 36.16 -11.69 2.50
C GLY A 348 35.35 -11.44 1.23
N THR A 349 34.03 -11.60 1.28
CA THR A 349 33.15 -11.42 0.12
C THR A 349 32.50 -10.02 0.12
N LYS A 350 31.85 -9.69 -0.99
CA LYS A 350 31.00 -8.47 -1.09
C LYS A 350 29.78 -8.49 -0.18
N PHE A 351 29.49 -9.63 0.45
CA PHE A 351 28.41 -9.78 1.45
C PHE A 351 28.93 -9.93 2.88
N ALA A 352 30.10 -9.40 3.16
CA ALA A 352 30.76 -9.46 4.48
C ALA A 352 29.87 -8.92 5.63
N ALA A 353 28.98 -8.00 5.34
CA ALA A 353 28.07 -7.40 6.33
C ALA A 353 27.22 -8.43 7.10
N ILE A 354 26.91 -9.60 6.51
CA ILE A 354 26.11 -10.64 7.15
C ILE A 354 26.95 -11.63 8.00
N ALA A 355 28.27 -11.67 7.81
CA ALA A 355 29.15 -12.62 8.47
C ALA A 355 29.06 -12.59 10.02
N PRO A 356 28.95 -11.43 10.71
CA PRO A 356 28.78 -11.38 12.16
C PRO A 356 27.52 -12.09 12.69
N TYR A 357 26.46 -12.16 11.89
CA TYR A 357 25.19 -12.81 12.26
C TYR A 357 25.33 -14.31 12.17
N TYR A 358 25.95 -14.82 11.12
CA TYR A 358 26.29 -16.24 10.98
C TYR A 358 27.30 -16.73 12.04
N ALA A 359 28.07 -15.84 12.63
CA ALA A 359 28.90 -16.14 13.77
C ALA A 359 28.08 -16.41 15.08
N ILE A 360 26.80 -16.06 15.08
CA ILE A 360 25.87 -16.28 16.19
C ILE A 360 24.93 -17.42 15.86
N THR A 361 24.36 -17.45 14.65
CA THR A 361 23.39 -18.46 14.22
C THR A 361 23.50 -18.77 12.73
N ASN A 362 23.37 -20.03 12.33
CA ASN A 362 23.30 -20.44 10.92
C ASN A 362 21.84 -20.50 10.44
N GLY A 363 21.11 -19.39 10.58
CA GLY A 363 19.71 -19.33 10.24
C GLY A 363 18.80 -19.36 11.46
N GLY A 364 17.52 -19.20 11.23
CA GLY A 364 16.47 -19.28 12.26
C GLY A 364 15.32 -18.31 12.02
N GLN A 365 14.30 -18.42 12.81
CA GLN A 365 13.13 -17.55 12.77
C GLN A 365 13.39 -16.27 13.57
N LEU A 366 13.39 -15.12 12.89
CA LEU A 366 13.63 -13.83 13.54
C LEU A 366 12.35 -13.31 14.23
N SER A 367 11.20 -13.51 13.57
CA SER A 367 9.87 -13.20 14.09
C SER A 367 8.87 -14.25 13.58
N ASP A 368 7.60 -14.12 13.92
CA ASP A 368 6.56 -14.98 13.35
C ASP A 368 6.45 -14.85 11.82
N GLU A 369 6.89 -13.71 11.27
CA GLU A 369 6.81 -13.41 9.86
C GLU A 369 8.10 -13.66 9.08
N VAL A 370 9.29 -13.58 9.72
CA VAL A 370 10.57 -13.50 9.02
C VAL A 370 11.51 -14.64 9.38
N ILE A 371 11.99 -15.34 8.38
CA ILE A 371 12.97 -16.43 8.50
C ILE A 371 14.30 -15.97 7.90
N PHE A 372 15.37 -16.17 8.65
CA PHE A 372 16.75 -16.02 8.20
C PHE A 372 17.28 -17.38 7.72
N TYR A 373 17.69 -17.47 6.47
CA TYR A 373 18.08 -18.75 5.86
C TYR A 373 19.45 -19.25 6.33
N ARG A 374 19.65 -20.56 6.25
CA ARG A 374 20.94 -21.19 6.50
C ARG A 374 21.93 -20.80 5.41
N TYR A 375 23.20 -20.74 5.78
CA TYR A 375 24.27 -20.42 4.82
C TYR A 375 24.29 -21.35 3.61
N GLU A 376 24.04 -22.65 3.84
CA GLU A 376 24.00 -23.68 2.81
C GLU A 376 22.85 -23.47 1.82
N GLU A 377 21.78 -22.83 2.20
CA GLU A 377 20.59 -22.57 1.38
C GLU A 377 20.72 -21.32 0.51
N LEU A 378 21.64 -20.39 0.85
CA LEU A 378 21.72 -19.08 0.19
C LEU A 378 21.94 -19.17 -1.32
N SER A 379 22.77 -20.13 -1.77
CA SER A 379 23.06 -20.29 -3.19
C SER A 379 21.83 -20.73 -3.99
N ASP A 380 21.11 -21.71 -3.48
CA ASP A 380 19.97 -22.29 -4.16
C ASP A 380 18.82 -21.29 -4.20
N MET A 381 18.49 -20.66 -3.05
CA MET A 381 17.46 -19.64 -2.96
C MET A 381 17.77 -18.41 -3.83
N THR A 382 19.04 -18.02 -3.92
CA THR A 382 19.45 -16.92 -4.80
C THR A 382 19.29 -17.28 -6.27
N ASN A 383 19.67 -18.48 -6.67
CA ASN A 383 19.54 -18.95 -8.05
C ASN A 383 18.07 -19.05 -8.47
N GLU A 384 17.20 -19.54 -7.58
CA GLU A 384 15.75 -19.59 -7.80
C GLU A 384 15.18 -18.18 -7.99
N PHE A 385 15.48 -17.28 -7.08
CA PHE A 385 15.04 -15.88 -7.14
C PHE A 385 15.51 -15.18 -8.43
N LEU A 386 16.80 -15.30 -8.78
CA LEU A 386 17.33 -14.70 -10.01
C LEU A 386 16.73 -15.32 -11.29
N ALA A 387 16.34 -16.59 -11.23
CA ALA A 387 15.66 -17.24 -12.36
C ALA A 387 14.22 -16.74 -12.52
N GLU A 388 13.54 -16.38 -11.43
CA GLU A 388 12.23 -15.75 -11.45
C GLU A 388 12.31 -14.30 -11.96
N LEU A 389 13.22 -13.50 -11.43
CA LEU A 389 13.45 -12.13 -11.88
C LEU A 389 13.72 -12.01 -13.37
N LYS A 390 14.45 -12.98 -13.96
CA LYS A 390 14.73 -12.99 -15.41
C LYS A 390 13.49 -13.23 -16.27
N LYS A 391 12.39 -13.69 -15.70
CA LYS A 391 11.11 -13.81 -16.41
C LYS A 391 10.36 -12.47 -16.42
N GLU A 392 10.75 -11.55 -15.56
CA GLU A 392 10.15 -10.22 -15.36
C GLU A 392 11.17 -9.13 -15.71
N GLU A 393 11.45 -8.97 -17.01
CA GLU A 393 12.49 -8.06 -17.56
C GLU A 393 12.38 -6.64 -17.00
N THR A 394 11.16 -6.14 -16.72
CA THR A 394 10.91 -4.79 -16.24
C THR A 394 11.53 -4.47 -14.88
N ILE A 395 11.58 -5.44 -13.95
CA ILE A 395 12.14 -5.23 -12.61
C ILE A 395 13.65 -5.10 -12.63
N LEU A 396 14.34 -5.91 -13.44
CA LEU A 396 15.78 -5.81 -13.58
C LEU A 396 16.22 -4.54 -14.33
N GLU A 397 15.37 -3.99 -15.19
CA GLU A 397 15.61 -2.67 -15.80
C GLU A 397 15.48 -1.55 -14.76
N GLU A 398 14.49 -1.62 -13.87
CA GLU A 398 14.27 -0.63 -12.81
C GLU A 398 15.29 -0.77 -11.66
N PHE A 399 15.64 -1.99 -11.29
CA PHE A 399 16.54 -2.31 -10.17
C PHE A 399 17.71 -3.23 -10.59
N PRO A 400 18.65 -2.76 -11.42
CA PRO A 400 19.74 -3.60 -11.97
C PRO A 400 20.70 -4.17 -10.91
N GLN A 401 20.72 -3.61 -9.70
CA GLN A 401 21.50 -4.11 -8.58
C GLN A 401 21.03 -5.48 -8.07
N LEU A 402 19.79 -5.88 -8.36
CA LEU A 402 19.24 -7.18 -7.92
C LEU A 402 19.98 -8.36 -8.56
N ASP A 403 20.47 -8.22 -9.79
CA ASP A 403 21.26 -9.27 -10.46
C ASP A 403 22.55 -9.67 -9.71
N LYS A 404 23.03 -8.82 -8.80
CA LYS A 404 24.24 -9.03 -7.98
C LYS A 404 23.94 -9.21 -6.49
N SER A 405 22.71 -9.46 -6.14
CA SER A 405 22.26 -9.66 -4.76
C SER A 405 22.43 -11.10 -4.28
N ILE A 406 22.18 -11.33 -2.99
CA ILE A 406 21.92 -12.66 -2.44
C ILE A 406 20.63 -12.67 -1.65
N VAL A 407 19.90 -13.76 -1.71
CA VAL A 407 18.76 -14.02 -0.85
C VAL A 407 19.25 -14.46 0.52
N ILE A 408 18.80 -13.79 1.59
CA ILE A 408 19.23 -14.08 2.97
C ILE A 408 18.09 -14.57 3.85
N GLY A 409 16.87 -14.51 3.38
CA GLY A 409 15.69 -14.91 4.15
C GLY A 409 14.42 -14.83 3.32
N GLY A 410 13.31 -15.08 3.98
CA GLY A 410 11.97 -14.97 3.42
C GLY A 410 10.95 -14.64 4.48
N THR A 411 9.72 -14.36 4.04
CA THR A 411 8.58 -14.16 4.94
C THR A 411 7.62 -15.34 4.89
N ALA A 412 6.76 -15.45 5.90
CA ALA A 412 5.71 -16.46 5.93
C ALA A 412 4.73 -16.35 4.76
N ASN A 413 4.61 -15.17 4.17
CA ASN A 413 3.75 -14.90 3.01
C ASN A 413 4.47 -15.18 1.66
N GLY A 414 5.72 -15.61 1.67
CA GLY A 414 6.48 -15.96 0.46
C GLY A 414 7.38 -14.86 -0.09
N ASP A 415 7.42 -13.66 0.51
CA ASP A 415 8.31 -12.61 0.06
C ASP A 415 9.77 -12.93 0.32
N THR A 416 10.64 -12.40 -0.52
CA THR A 416 12.07 -12.68 -0.50
C THR A 416 12.84 -11.54 0.18
N ILE A 417 13.73 -11.86 1.11
CA ILE A 417 14.63 -10.91 1.75
C ILE A 417 16.00 -10.97 1.08
N ILE A 418 16.42 -9.84 0.54
CA ILE A 418 17.59 -9.73 -0.36
C ILE A 418 18.64 -8.84 0.28
N LEU A 419 19.90 -9.27 0.27
CA LEU A 419 21.06 -8.45 0.63
C LEU A 419 21.78 -7.99 -0.64
N LEU A 420 21.91 -6.69 -0.80
CA LEU A 420 22.65 -6.06 -1.88
C LEU A 420 24.14 -5.97 -1.57
N THR A 421 24.97 -5.80 -2.62
CA THR A 421 26.43 -5.67 -2.47
C THR A 421 26.88 -4.40 -1.75
N ASN A 422 26.02 -3.39 -1.62
CA ASN A 422 26.27 -2.17 -0.85
C ASN A 422 25.87 -2.31 0.64
N GLY A 423 25.42 -3.48 1.08
CA GLY A 423 25.01 -3.76 2.46
C GLY A 423 23.56 -3.42 2.81
N LYS A 424 22.80 -2.85 1.89
CA LYS A 424 21.35 -2.64 2.07
C LYS A 424 20.61 -3.97 2.01
N VAL A 425 19.52 -4.07 2.75
CA VAL A 425 18.60 -5.21 2.72
C VAL A 425 17.27 -4.74 2.15
N MET A 426 16.63 -5.54 1.32
CA MET A 426 15.36 -5.23 0.68
C MET A 426 14.40 -6.40 0.78
N ARG A 427 13.11 -6.12 0.84
CA ARG A 427 12.03 -7.10 0.74
C ARG A 427 11.42 -7.01 -0.65
N TYR A 428 11.41 -8.12 -1.35
CA TYR A 428 10.75 -8.29 -2.64
C TYR A 428 9.41 -8.97 -2.42
N ASP A 429 8.34 -8.32 -2.85
CA ASP A 429 6.99 -8.84 -2.82
C ASP A 429 6.77 -9.74 -4.03
N HIS A 430 6.39 -11.00 -3.80
CA HIS A 430 6.20 -11.99 -4.85
C HIS A 430 4.82 -11.93 -5.51
N GLU A 431 3.81 -11.38 -4.82
CA GLU A 431 2.45 -11.26 -5.36
C GLU A 431 2.31 -10.00 -6.25
N ASP A 432 2.94 -8.89 -5.84
CA ASP A 432 3.04 -7.67 -6.64
C ASP A 432 4.53 -7.36 -6.83
N PRO A 433 5.16 -7.85 -7.92
CA PRO A 433 6.61 -7.82 -8.13
C PRO A 433 7.20 -6.42 -7.95
N THR A 434 7.45 -6.02 -6.71
CA THR A 434 7.99 -4.72 -6.32
C THR A 434 8.93 -4.86 -5.13
N LEU A 435 9.74 -3.82 -4.88
CA LEU A 435 10.51 -3.71 -3.64
C LEU A 435 9.65 -3.00 -2.60
N SER A 436 9.10 -3.77 -1.67
CA SER A 436 8.11 -3.29 -0.68
C SER A 436 8.74 -2.63 0.55
N GLN A 437 9.98 -2.98 0.89
CA GLN A 437 10.66 -2.47 2.07
C GLN A 437 12.19 -2.43 1.88
N GLU A 438 12.85 -1.42 2.46
CA GLU A 438 14.32 -1.26 2.44
C GLU A 438 14.87 -1.00 3.84
N TRP A 439 16.00 -1.63 4.16
CA TRP A 439 16.82 -1.34 5.34
C TRP A 439 18.20 -0.88 4.88
N ASN A 440 18.71 0.20 5.49
CA ASN A 440 19.99 0.75 5.09
C ASN A 440 21.17 -0.18 5.39
N THR A 441 21.01 -1.06 6.36
CA THR A 441 22.04 -2.00 6.79
C THR A 441 21.44 -3.35 7.22
N VAL A 442 22.30 -4.38 7.23
CA VAL A 442 21.93 -5.69 7.80
C VAL A 442 21.54 -5.60 9.27
N PHE A 443 22.18 -4.71 10.06
CA PHE A 443 21.81 -4.59 11.46
C PHE A 443 20.48 -3.89 11.68
N ASP A 444 20.07 -2.97 10.81
CA ASP A 444 18.71 -2.40 10.84
C ASP A 444 17.67 -3.50 10.56
N PHE A 445 17.91 -4.32 9.53
CA PHE A 445 17.05 -5.46 9.22
C PHE A 445 16.88 -6.41 10.41
N PHE A 446 17.99 -6.86 11.02
CA PHE A 446 17.91 -7.77 12.17
C PHE A 446 17.25 -7.11 13.38
N TYR A 447 17.56 -5.85 13.64
CA TYR A 447 16.98 -5.13 14.80
C TYR A 447 15.46 -5.00 14.67
N ASP A 448 14.98 -4.69 13.48
CA ASP A 448 13.54 -4.49 13.23
C ASP A 448 12.75 -5.81 13.23
N ASN A 449 13.40 -6.93 12.94
CA ASN A 449 12.73 -8.23 12.82
C ASN A 449 13.00 -9.21 13.98
N LEU A 450 13.88 -8.87 14.93
CA LEU A 450 14.10 -9.70 16.12
C LEU A 450 13.02 -9.46 17.17
N GLU A 451 12.10 -10.38 17.30
CA GLU A 451 11.09 -10.39 18.37
C GLU A 451 11.64 -11.04 19.64
N MET A 452 11.35 -10.39 20.80
CA MET A 452 11.67 -10.91 22.12
C MET A 452 10.50 -11.70 22.70
#